data_833deb3d636e8a4f6f5fdf431ca61b9e
#
_entry.id   833deb3d636e8a4f6f5fdf431ca61b9e
#
_cell.length_a   1.000
_cell.length_b   1.000
_cell.length_c   1.000
_cell.angle_alpha   90.00
_cell.angle_beta   90.00
_cell.angle_gamma   90.00
#
_symmetry.space_group_name_H-M   'P 1'
#
loop_
_entity.id
_entity.type
_entity.pdbx_description
1 polymer ?
#
loop_
_entity_poly.entity_id
_entity_poly.type
_entity_poly.pdbx_seq_one_letter_code
_entity_poly.pdbx_strand_id
1 'polypeptide(L)'
;MGIELDPQVRALLDRMVAEPTPPERSMEQMRADFDAASPALAGPGEPVAQVGDRTIPGPGGEIPIRVYRPSAQPVPVLVWLHGGGWMVGSPDSHDALCRRLSNRAGCVVVSVHYRLAPEHPFPAALDDALAVVGWVAGHAGEIGGDAERLTVGGDSSGASITTAVARRRRDLQLQVLVYPATDAAMDAPSHERYATGYCLERDEMRSSWDSYLAGADPADPDASPLRADDLAGVAPAFMLVAGFDPLHDEGVAYAGRLQAAGVPVELVEFEGQIHGFLRWLAALDAAGEAADRIATALRHACGDPR
;
A
#
# COMPACT_ATOMS: atom_id res chain seq x y z
N MET A 1 22.30 -1.04 21.98
CA MET A 1 22.21 -2.36 21.33
C MET A 1 21.79 -2.06 19.89
N GLY A 2 22.40 -2.69 18.88
CA GLY A 2 21.93 -2.51 17.50
C GLY A 2 20.54 -3.11 17.34
N ILE A 3 19.75 -2.57 16.39
CA ILE A 3 18.46 -3.14 15.99
C ILE A 3 18.75 -4.54 15.45
N GLU A 4 17.98 -5.54 15.89
CA GLU A 4 18.12 -6.93 15.46
C GLU A 4 16.94 -7.31 14.58
N LEU A 5 17.20 -8.13 13.56
CA LEU A 5 16.16 -8.68 12.70
C LEU A 5 15.27 -9.64 13.51
N ASP A 6 13.96 -9.52 13.33
CA ASP A 6 12.98 -10.40 13.97
C ASP A 6 13.29 -11.89 13.65
N PRO A 7 13.25 -12.80 14.64
CA PRO A 7 13.51 -14.22 14.40
C PRO A 7 12.61 -14.88 13.34
N GLN A 8 11.34 -14.49 13.27
CA GLN A 8 10.40 -15.00 12.25
C GLN A 8 10.81 -14.52 10.84
N VAL A 9 11.26 -13.25 10.74
CA VAL A 9 11.79 -12.70 9.48
C VAL A 9 13.07 -13.42 9.08
N ARG A 10 14.00 -13.67 10.02
CA ARG A 10 15.23 -14.44 9.75
C ARG A 10 14.90 -15.80 9.17
N ALA A 11 14.01 -16.55 9.84
CA ALA A 11 13.60 -17.87 9.38
C ALA A 11 12.89 -17.84 8.00
N LEU A 12 12.18 -16.76 7.68
CA LEU A 12 11.55 -16.57 6.38
C LEU A 12 12.59 -16.33 5.29
N LEU A 13 13.54 -15.40 5.53
CA LEU A 13 14.62 -15.11 4.59
C LEU A 13 15.50 -16.33 4.31
N ASP A 14 15.84 -17.13 5.34
CA ASP A 14 16.61 -18.36 5.19
C ASP A 14 15.89 -19.37 4.27
N ARG A 15 14.56 -19.45 4.34
CA ARG A 15 13.76 -20.29 3.42
C ARG A 15 13.78 -19.76 2.00
N MET A 16 13.60 -18.43 1.82
CA MET A 16 13.62 -17.80 0.49
C MET A 16 14.96 -17.99 -0.23
N VAL A 17 16.08 -17.88 0.49
CA VAL A 17 17.43 -18.12 -0.06
C VAL A 17 17.63 -19.59 -0.45
N ALA A 18 17.01 -20.53 0.25
CA ALA A 18 17.10 -21.96 -0.05
C ALA A 18 16.31 -22.38 -1.31
N GLU A 19 15.38 -21.55 -1.78
CA GLU A 19 14.64 -21.82 -3.01
C GLU A 19 15.51 -21.56 -4.24
N PRO A 20 15.44 -22.43 -5.28
CA PRO A 20 16.19 -22.21 -6.50
C PRO A 20 15.77 -20.91 -7.18
N THR A 21 16.73 -20.14 -7.66
CA THR A 21 16.44 -18.93 -8.46
C THR A 21 15.58 -19.33 -9.66
N PRO A 22 14.39 -18.74 -9.78
CA PRO A 22 13.51 -19.10 -10.89
C PRO A 22 14.12 -18.65 -12.23
N PRO A 23 13.81 -19.35 -13.34
CA PRO A 23 14.21 -18.92 -14.67
C PRO A 23 13.64 -17.54 -14.99
N GLU A 24 14.18 -16.90 -16.03
CA GLU A 24 13.62 -15.65 -16.57
C GLU A 24 12.12 -15.81 -16.85
N ARG A 25 11.31 -14.87 -16.35
CA ARG A 25 9.84 -14.92 -16.39
C ARG A 25 9.28 -13.77 -17.21
N SER A 26 8.20 -14.03 -17.94
CA SER A 26 7.39 -12.95 -18.50
C SER A 26 6.67 -12.19 -17.38
N MET A 27 6.25 -10.94 -17.67
CA MET A 27 5.44 -10.16 -16.72
C MET A 27 4.14 -10.88 -16.31
N GLU A 28 3.50 -11.56 -17.24
CA GLU A 28 2.30 -12.36 -16.95
C GLU A 28 2.60 -13.46 -15.92
N GLN A 29 3.72 -14.18 -16.09
CA GLN A 29 4.15 -15.20 -15.14
C GLN A 29 4.51 -14.61 -13.78
N MET A 30 5.21 -13.46 -13.75
CA MET A 30 5.55 -12.78 -12.50
C MET A 30 4.29 -12.37 -11.73
N ARG A 31 3.28 -11.84 -12.39
CA ARG A 31 1.98 -11.48 -11.79
C ARG A 31 1.26 -12.71 -11.26
N ALA A 32 1.17 -13.77 -12.05
CA ALA A 32 0.53 -15.02 -11.63
C ALA A 32 1.23 -15.65 -10.43
N ASP A 33 2.57 -15.67 -10.42
CA ASP A 33 3.37 -16.22 -9.32
C ASP A 33 3.22 -15.37 -8.06
N PHE A 34 3.19 -14.04 -8.18
CA PHE A 34 2.99 -13.13 -7.05
C PHE A 34 1.62 -13.34 -6.37
N ASP A 35 0.56 -13.48 -7.17
CA ASP A 35 -0.77 -13.75 -6.66
C ASP A 35 -0.87 -15.17 -6.07
N ALA A 36 -0.29 -16.18 -6.72
CA ALA A 36 -0.31 -17.57 -6.25
C ALA A 36 0.50 -17.79 -4.96
N ALA A 37 1.60 -17.04 -4.76
CA ALA A 37 2.42 -17.13 -3.55
C ALA A 37 1.76 -16.48 -2.32
N SER A 38 0.88 -15.50 -2.52
CA SER A 38 0.31 -14.68 -1.45
C SER A 38 -0.45 -15.50 -0.39
N PRO A 39 -1.33 -16.47 -0.72
CA PRO A 39 -2.05 -17.25 0.30
C PRO A 39 -1.16 -18.09 1.21
N ALA A 40 0.03 -18.51 0.75
CA ALA A 40 0.95 -19.31 1.56
C ALA A 40 1.52 -18.51 2.76
N LEU A 41 1.70 -17.21 2.59
CA LEU A 41 2.24 -16.31 3.62
C LEU A 41 1.16 -15.52 4.35
N ALA A 42 0.06 -15.19 3.67
CA ALA A 42 -1.05 -14.41 4.22
C ALA A 42 -2.09 -15.27 4.94
N GLY A 43 -2.17 -16.55 4.61
CA GLY A 43 -3.25 -17.44 5.07
C GLY A 43 -4.56 -17.21 4.30
N PRO A 44 -5.65 -17.94 4.68
CA PRO A 44 -6.91 -17.93 3.94
C PRO A 44 -7.75 -16.65 4.11
N GLY A 45 -7.30 -15.72 4.93
CA GLY A 45 -8.05 -14.52 5.28
C GLY A 45 -9.25 -14.78 6.22
N GLU A 46 -9.67 -13.75 6.92
CA GLU A 46 -10.84 -13.81 7.83
C GLU A 46 -12.15 -13.80 7.03
N PRO A 47 -13.23 -14.51 7.48
CA PRO A 47 -14.54 -14.35 6.89
C PRO A 47 -15.04 -12.90 7.01
N VAL A 48 -15.57 -12.33 5.92
CA VAL A 48 -16.22 -11.01 5.89
C VAL A 48 -17.67 -11.21 5.45
N ALA A 49 -18.59 -10.42 5.99
CA ALA A 49 -20.02 -10.60 5.77
C ALA A 49 -20.41 -10.61 4.27
N GLN A 50 -19.78 -9.73 3.47
CA GLN A 50 -19.91 -9.74 2.01
C GLN A 50 -18.57 -9.41 1.37
N VAL A 51 -18.23 -10.16 0.32
CA VAL A 51 -17.12 -9.86 -0.58
C VAL A 51 -17.64 -10.02 -2.00
N GLY A 52 -17.34 -9.07 -2.88
CA GLY A 52 -17.80 -9.12 -4.26
C GLY A 52 -16.92 -8.29 -5.19
N ASP A 53 -16.72 -8.83 -6.37
CA ASP A 53 -16.00 -8.14 -7.45
C ASP A 53 -16.99 -7.35 -8.30
N ARG A 54 -16.55 -6.20 -8.78
CA ARG A 54 -17.27 -5.36 -9.73
C ARG A 54 -16.29 -4.53 -10.57
N THR A 55 -16.80 -3.91 -11.62
CA THR A 55 -16.05 -2.92 -12.39
C THR A 55 -16.68 -1.55 -12.27
N ILE A 56 -15.87 -0.52 -12.42
CA ILE A 56 -16.30 0.87 -12.47
C ILE A 56 -15.68 1.56 -13.69
N PRO A 57 -16.31 2.62 -14.23
CA PRO A 57 -15.70 3.37 -15.34
C PRO A 57 -14.41 4.05 -14.92
N GLY A 58 -13.38 3.96 -15.76
CA GLY A 58 -12.07 4.60 -15.56
C GLY A 58 -11.55 5.25 -16.85
N PRO A 59 -10.46 6.02 -16.75
CA PRO A 59 -9.90 6.76 -17.88
C PRO A 59 -9.30 5.87 -18.98
N GLY A 60 -8.88 4.65 -18.62
CA GLY A 60 -8.31 3.67 -19.55
C GLY A 60 -9.26 2.51 -19.89
N GLY A 61 -10.51 2.57 -19.47
CA GLY A 61 -11.49 1.49 -19.56
C GLY A 61 -12.12 1.18 -18.21
N GLU A 62 -12.72 0.00 -18.07
CA GLU A 62 -13.27 -0.42 -16.78
C GLU A 62 -12.15 -0.79 -15.80
N ILE A 63 -12.28 -0.34 -14.56
CA ILE A 63 -11.36 -0.65 -13.46
C ILE A 63 -12.01 -1.71 -12.59
N PRO A 64 -11.42 -2.94 -12.49
CA PRO A 64 -11.89 -3.93 -11.55
C PRO A 64 -11.61 -3.51 -10.11
N ILE A 65 -12.59 -3.73 -9.23
CA ILE A 65 -12.45 -3.51 -7.79
C ILE A 65 -13.05 -4.70 -7.04
N ARG A 66 -12.48 -5.00 -5.86
CA ARG A 66 -13.10 -5.93 -4.90
C ARG A 66 -13.56 -5.16 -3.68
N VAL A 67 -14.82 -5.37 -3.30
CA VAL A 67 -15.46 -4.70 -2.18
C VAL A 67 -15.65 -5.69 -1.03
N TYR A 68 -15.09 -5.35 0.13
CA TYR A 68 -15.25 -6.09 1.39
C TYR A 68 -16.15 -5.28 2.31
N ARG A 69 -17.30 -5.85 2.67
CA ARG A 69 -18.32 -5.19 3.48
C ARG A 69 -18.53 -5.95 4.79
N PRO A 70 -18.15 -5.39 5.96
CA PRO A 70 -18.19 -6.10 7.23
C PRO A 70 -19.59 -6.15 7.85
N SER A 71 -20.51 -5.23 7.47
CA SER A 71 -21.85 -5.11 8.05
C SER A 71 -22.88 -4.64 7.03
N ALA A 72 -24.17 -4.71 7.39
CA ALA A 72 -25.26 -4.19 6.58
C ALA A 72 -25.48 -2.67 6.75
N GLN A 73 -24.98 -2.08 7.84
CA GLN A 73 -25.11 -0.63 8.11
C GLN A 73 -24.07 0.16 7.31
N PRO A 74 -24.35 1.41 6.95
CA PRO A 74 -23.35 2.30 6.38
C PRO A 74 -22.19 2.51 7.35
N VAL A 75 -20.95 2.27 6.85
CA VAL A 75 -19.72 2.37 7.63
C VAL A 75 -18.67 3.16 6.84
N PRO A 76 -17.57 3.63 7.47
CA PRO A 76 -16.48 4.30 6.77
C PRO A 76 -15.98 3.50 5.57
N VAL A 77 -15.32 4.16 4.61
CA VAL A 77 -14.74 3.51 3.44
C VAL A 77 -13.23 3.72 3.41
N LEU A 78 -12.50 2.64 3.19
CA LEU A 78 -11.08 2.63 2.86
C LEU A 78 -10.93 2.19 1.39
N VAL A 79 -10.36 3.04 0.55
CA VAL A 79 -9.85 2.62 -0.77
C VAL A 79 -8.42 2.15 -0.58
N TRP A 80 -8.15 0.88 -0.92
CA TRP A 80 -6.82 0.27 -0.76
C TRP A 80 -6.14 0.07 -2.12
N LEU A 81 -4.92 0.59 -2.21
CA LEU A 81 -4.03 0.48 -3.37
C LEU A 81 -2.91 -0.49 -3.02
N HIS A 82 -2.87 -1.63 -3.69
CA HIS A 82 -1.90 -2.69 -3.39
C HIS A 82 -0.47 -2.32 -3.77
N GLY A 83 0.53 -2.92 -3.08
CA GLY A 83 1.92 -2.89 -3.45
C GLY A 83 2.26 -3.87 -4.59
N GLY A 84 3.54 -3.86 -4.99
CA GLY A 84 4.04 -4.72 -6.06
C GLY A 84 4.86 -3.98 -7.12
N GLY A 85 5.54 -2.88 -6.73
CA GLY A 85 6.41 -2.12 -7.62
C GLY A 85 5.71 -1.55 -8.85
N TRP A 86 4.41 -1.27 -8.78
CA TRP A 86 3.54 -0.87 -9.89
C TRP A 86 3.44 -1.90 -11.03
N MET A 87 4.12 -3.06 -10.94
CA MET A 87 4.26 -4.05 -12.01
C MET A 87 3.48 -5.33 -11.73
N VAL A 88 3.31 -5.68 -10.45
CA VAL A 88 2.61 -6.88 -9.99
C VAL A 88 1.61 -6.54 -8.89
N GLY A 89 0.86 -7.54 -8.42
CA GLY A 89 -0.15 -7.37 -7.39
C GLY A 89 -1.56 -7.21 -7.95
N SER A 90 -2.51 -7.52 -7.10
CA SER A 90 -3.93 -7.55 -7.43
C SER A 90 -4.77 -7.57 -6.15
N PRO A 91 -6.11 -7.50 -6.24
CA PRO A 91 -6.99 -7.79 -5.12
C PRO A 91 -6.79 -9.19 -4.52
N ASP A 92 -6.30 -10.17 -5.30
CA ASP A 92 -6.05 -11.54 -4.80
C ASP A 92 -4.81 -11.59 -3.90
N SER A 93 -3.74 -10.90 -4.28
CA SER A 93 -2.51 -10.85 -3.47
C SER A 93 -2.68 -10.13 -2.12
N HIS A 94 -3.71 -9.31 -1.97
CA HIS A 94 -3.99 -8.53 -0.77
C HIS A 94 -5.32 -8.92 -0.09
N ASP A 95 -5.97 -10.02 -0.52
CA ASP A 95 -7.29 -10.42 -0.07
C ASP A 95 -7.35 -10.62 1.46
N ALA A 96 -6.40 -11.36 2.03
CA ALA A 96 -6.36 -11.62 3.48
C ALA A 96 -6.18 -10.32 4.29
N LEU A 97 -5.33 -9.40 3.83
CA LEU A 97 -5.13 -8.10 4.44
C LEU A 97 -6.40 -7.25 4.39
N CYS A 98 -7.02 -7.13 3.22
CA CYS A 98 -8.26 -6.36 3.03
C CYS A 98 -9.41 -6.88 3.89
N ARG A 99 -9.55 -8.21 4.01
CA ARG A 99 -10.52 -8.85 4.92
C ARG A 99 -10.27 -8.46 6.37
N ARG A 100 -9.03 -8.57 6.83
CA ARG A 100 -8.66 -8.19 8.20
C ARG A 100 -8.93 -6.71 8.46
N LEU A 101 -8.49 -5.81 7.57
CA LEU A 101 -8.75 -4.37 7.70
C LEU A 101 -10.25 -4.08 7.75
N SER A 102 -11.04 -4.69 6.86
CA SER A 102 -12.50 -4.52 6.85
C SER A 102 -13.14 -4.89 8.19
N ASN A 103 -12.79 -6.08 8.72
CA ASN A 103 -13.35 -6.55 9.99
C ASN A 103 -12.87 -5.74 11.17
N ARG A 104 -11.54 -5.47 11.27
CA ARG A 104 -10.92 -4.82 12.44
C ARG A 104 -11.22 -3.33 12.51
N ALA A 105 -11.28 -2.65 11.36
CA ALA A 105 -11.66 -1.24 11.29
C ALA A 105 -13.19 -1.05 11.28
N GLY A 106 -13.96 -2.07 10.98
CA GLY A 106 -15.41 -1.95 10.78
C GLY A 106 -15.75 -1.04 9.59
N CYS A 107 -14.97 -1.09 8.52
CA CYS A 107 -15.14 -0.25 7.33
C CYS A 107 -15.32 -1.09 6.06
N VAL A 108 -15.99 -0.54 5.05
CA VAL A 108 -15.89 -1.07 3.70
C VAL A 108 -14.46 -0.89 3.22
N VAL A 109 -13.86 -1.95 2.69
CA VAL A 109 -12.59 -1.86 1.97
C VAL A 109 -12.85 -2.04 0.47
N VAL A 110 -12.37 -1.12 -0.35
CA VAL A 110 -12.40 -1.17 -1.81
C VAL A 110 -10.97 -1.40 -2.29
N SER A 111 -10.63 -2.64 -2.62
CA SER A 111 -9.33 -3.00 -3.19
C SER A 111 -9.34 -2.76 -4.69
N VAL A 112 -8.38 -1.99 -5.17
CA VAL A 112 -8.34 -1.53 -6.56
C VAL A 112 -7.37 -2.36 -7.38
N HIS A 113 -7.82 -2.87 -8.51
CA HIS A 113 -6.94 -3.47 -9.52
C HIS A 113 -6.61 -2.41 -10.56
N TYR A 114 -5.72 -1.49 -10.21
CA TYR A 114 -5.26 -0.40 -11.09
C TYR A 114 -4.37 -0.93 -12.20
N ARG A 115 -4.26 -0.19 -13.31
CA ARG A 115 -3.40 -0.54 -14.45
C ARG A 115 -1.93 -0.57 -14.05
N LEU A 116 -1.21 -1.60 -14.52
CA LEU A 116 0.16 -1.90 -14.14
C LEU A 116 1.15 -1.54 -15.25
N ALA A 117 2.35 -1.13 -14.85
CA ALA A 117 3.51 -1.02 -15.71
C ALA A 117 4.06 -2.43 -16.04
N PRO A 118 4.84 -2.60 -17.10
CA PRO A 118 5.25 -1.58 -18.06
C PRO A 118 4.19 -1.23 -19.12
N GLU A 119 3.08 -2.01 -19.25
CA GLU A 119 2.06 -1.80 -20.27
C GLU A 119 1.33 -0.46 -20.10
N HIS A 120 1.17 -0.04 -18.85
CA HIS A 120 0.50 1.21 -18.49
C HIS A 120 1.36 1.99 -17.48
N PRO A 121 2.39 2.71 -17.97
CA PRO A 121 3.29 3.46 -17.09
C PRO A 121 2.59 4.65 -16.43
N PHE A 122 3.32 5.37 -15.59
CA PHE A 122 2.89 6.62 -14.98
C PHE A 122 2.33 7.60 -16.03
N PRO A 123 1.18 8.24 -15.75
CA PRO A 123 0.42 8.25 -14.50
C PRO A 123 -0.77 7.27 -14.45
N ALA A 124 -0.84 6.22 -15.28
CA ALA A 124 -2.02 5.38 -15.45
C ALA A 124 -2.61 4.81 -14.15
N ALA A 125 -1.76 4.31 -13.24
CA ALA A 125 -2.18 3.79 -11.94
C ALA A 125 -2.79 4.89 -11.05
N LEU A 126 -2.22 6.09 -11.06
CA LEU A 126 -2.74 7.24 -10.33
C LEU A 126 -4.09 7.70 -10.89
N ASP A 127 -4.23 7.75 -12.20
CA ASP A 127 -5.48 8.13 -12.85
C ASP A 127 -6.62 7.17 -12.49
N ASP A 128 -6.33 5.86 -12.46
CA ASP A 128 -7.29 4.85 -12.02
C ASP A 128 -7.64 5.01 -10.54
N ALA A 129 -6.65 5.22 -9.67
CA ALA A 129 -6.88 5.44 -8.25
C ALA A 129 -7.76 6.66 -7.98
N LEU A 130 -7.51 7.78 -8.68
CA LEU A 130 -8.34 8.99 -8.59
C LEU A 130 -9.76 8.75 -9.09
N ALA A 131 -9.93 7.98 -10.17
CA ALA A 131 -11.23 7.61 -10.69
C ALA A 131 -12.02 6.76 -9.68
N VAL A 132 -11.37 5.76 -9.04
CA VAL A 132 -12.01 4.92 -8.00
C VAL A 132 -12.41 5.76 -6.80
N VAL A 133 -11.50 6.60 -6.27
CA VAL A 133 -11.80 7.46 -5.11
C VAL A 133 -12.94 8.44 -5.45
N GLY A 134 -12.96 9.00 -6.66
CA GLY A 134 -14.04 9.85 -7.15
C GLY A 134 -15.37 9.11 -7.25
N TRP A 135 -15.34 7.89 -7.80
CA TRP A 135 -16.53 7.05 -7.90
C TRP A 135 -17.07 6.68 -6.51
N VAL A 136 -16.21 6.26 -5.58
CA VAL A 136 -16.60 5.92 -4.21
C VAL A 136 -17.25 7.11 -3.52
N ALA A 137 -16.70 8.32 -3.65
CA ALA A 137 -17.28 9.54 -3.08
C ALA A 137 -18.73 9.81 -3.57
N GLY A 138 -19.05 9.44 -4.83
CA GLY A 138 -20.39 9.61 -5.40
C GLY A 138 -21.35 8.43 -5.18
N HIS A 139 -20.82 7.22 -4.89
CA HIS A 139 -21.57 5.96 -4.92
C HIS A 139 -21.37 5.11 -3.64
N ALA A 140 -20.81 5.67 -2.55
CA ALA A 140 -20.51 4.94 -1.32
C ALA A 140 -21.73 4.14 -0.80
N GLY A 141 -22.93 4.69 -0.89
CA GLY A 141 -24.16 4.01 -0.47
C GLY A 141 -24.43 2.68 -1.20
N GLU A 142 -24.01 2.54 -2.46
CA GLU A 142 -24.18 1.30 -3.25
C GLU A 142 -23.33 0.14 -2.72
N ILE A 143 -22.21 0.48 -2.06
CA ILE A 143 -21.29 -0.48 -1.45
C ILE A 143 -21.43 -0.58 0.06
N GLY A 144 -22.46 0.08 0.64
CA GLY A 144 -22.68 0.11 2.09
C GLY A 144 -21.72 1.02 2.85
N GLY A 145 -21.12 1.97 2.14
CA GLY A 145 -20.20 2.96 2.69
C GLY A 145 -20.84 4.31 2.99
N ASP A 146 -20.10 5.12 3.70
CA ASP A 146 -20.40 6.53 4.00
C ASP A 146 -19.34 7.42 3.35
N ALA A 147 -19.77 8.23 2.38
CA ALA A 147 -18.88 9.09 1.59
C ALA A 147 -18.21 10.20 2.44
N GLU A 148 -18.81 10.62 3.56
CA GLU A 148 -18.24 11.64 4.45
C GLU A 148 -17.06 11.07 5.29
N ARG A 149 -16.93 9.74 5.36
CA ARG A 149 -15.89 9.03 6.10
C ARG A 149 -15.00 8.21 5.15
N LEU A 150 -14.48 8.88 4.12
CA LEU A 150 -13.63 8.29 3.08
C LEU A 150 -12.15 8.42 3.46
N THR A 151 -11.45 7.31 3.40
CA THR A 151 -10.01 7.18 3.62
C THR A 151 -9.36 6.50 2.43
N VAL A 152 -8.07 6.71 2.25
CA VAL A 152 -7.26 6.04 1.24
C VAL A 152 -6.03 5.43 1.88
N GLY A 153 -5.58 4.29 1.39
CA GLY A 153 -4.38 3.64 1.91
C GLY A 153 -3.75 2.70 0.91
N GLY A 154 -2.52 2.33 1.20
CA GLY A 154 -1.79 1.36 0.39
C GLY A 154 -0.46 1.01 1.01
N ASP A 155 0.20 0.02 0.41
CA ASP A 155 1.52 -0.43 0.79
C ASP A 155 2.52 -0.30 -0.37
N SER A 156 3.78 0.04 -0.06
CA SER A 156 4.88 0.13 -1.05
C SER A 156 4.50 1.09 -2.22
N SER A 157 4.52 0.63 -3.46
CA SER A 157 4.08 1.37 -4.64
C SER A 157 2.62 1.87 -4.52
N GLY A 158 1.74 1.11 -3.88
CA GLY A 158 0.37 1.54 -3.60
C GLY A 158 0.31 2.69 -2.61
N ALA A 159 1.20 2.72 -1.62
CA ALA A 159 1.33 3.86 -0.71
C ALA A 159 1.88 5.10 -1.43
N SER A 160 2.79 4.93 -2.40
CA SER A 160 3.22 6.02 -3.28
C SER A 160 2.04 6.64 -4.03
N ILE A 161 1.21 5.82 -4.69
CA ILE A 161 0.00 6.31 -5.36
C ILE A 161 -0.96 6.98 -4.36
N THR A 162 -1.09 6.42 -3.15
CA THR A 162 -1.92 7.00 -2.07
C THR A 162 -1.51 8.43 -1.73
N THR A 163 -0.20 8.74 -1.68
CA THR A 163 0.27 10.11 -1.42
C THR A 163 -0.17 11.10 -2.49
N ALA A 164 -0.09 10.71 -3.76
CA ALA A 164 -0.53 11.54 -4.89
C ALA A 164 -2.06 11.74 -4.88
N VAL A 165 -2.83 10.69 -4.56
CA VAL A 165 -4.28 10.79 -4.35
C VAL A 165 -4.58 11.77 -3.22
N ALA A 166 -3.94 11.68 -2.06
CA ALA A 166 -4.17 12.56 -0.92
C ALA A 166 -3.78 14.03 -1.22
N ARG A 167 -2.77 14.26 -2.06
CA ARG A 167 -2.42 15.60 -2.54
C ARG A 167 -3.50 16.19 -3.45
N ARG A 168 -4.15 15.39 -4.26
CA ARG A 168 -5.20 15.81 -5.21
C ARG A 168 -6.61 15.82 -4.61
N ARG A 169 -6.81 15.09 -3.50
CA ARG A 169 -8.11 14.95 -2.79
C ARG A 169 -7.95 15.43 -1.35
N ARG A 170 -8.46 16.63 -1.08
CA ARG A 170 -8.36 17.28 0.25
C ARG A 170 -9.53 16.97 1.17
N ASP A 171 -10.47 16.16 0.73
CA ASP A 171 -11.69 15.75 1.43
C ASP A 171 -11.56 14.39 2.12
N LEU A 172 -10.39 13.79 2.14
CA LEU A 172 -10.11 12.51 2.78
C LEU A 172 -9.92 12.67 4.30
N GLN A 173 -10.40 11.71 5.09
CA GLN A 173 -10.27 11.71 6.55
C GLN A 173 -8.89 11.24 7.02
N LEU A 174 -8.26 10.33 6.29
CA LEU A 174 -6.95 9.77 6.60
C LEU A 174 -6.28 9.25 5.32
N GLN A 175 -4.95 9.34 5.27
CA GLN A 175 -4.10 8.56 4.37
C GLN A 175 -3.29 7.53 5.16
N VAL A 176 -3.35 6.25 4.76
CA VAL A 176 -2.58 5.15 5.35
C VAL A 176 -1.42 4.81 4.43
N LEU A 177 -0.19 5.05 4.88
CA LEU A 177 1.02 4.93 4.07
C LEU A 177 1.94 3.86 4.68
N VAL A 178 1.97 2.68 4.07
CA VAL A 178 2.75 1.55 4.59
C VAL A 178 4.03 1.41 3.76
N TYR A 179 5.18 1.63 4.38
CA TYR A 179 6.52 1.63 3.79
C TYR A 179 6.56 2.22 2.37
N PRO A 180 6.12 3.49 2.18
CA PRO A 180 5.92 4.07 0.85
C PRO A 180 7.22 4.28 0.10
N ALA A 181 7.20 4.04 -1.23
CA ALA A 181 8.23 4.53 -2.14
C ALA A 181 7.97 6.02 -2.43
N THR A 182 8.89 6.89 -2.04
CA THR A 182 8.64 8.33 -2.06
C THR A 182 9.58 9.15 -2.93
N ASP A 183 10.66 8.57 -3.44
CA ASP A 183 11.63 9.27 -4.30
C ASP A 183 12.30 8.35 -5.32
N ALA A 184 12.07 8.60 -6.60
CA ALA A 184 12.70 7.87 -7.69
C ALA A 184 14.23 8.10 -7.81
N ALA A 185 14.79 9.11 -7.13
CA ALA A 185 16.24 9.30 -7.06
C ALA A 185 16.95 8.17 -6.32
N MET A 186 16.27 7.53 -5.34
CA MET A 186 16.81 6.42 -4.54
C MET A 186 18.16 6.77 -3.90
N ASP A 187 18.29 7.99 -3.38
CA ASP A 187 19.54 8.51 -2.80
C ASP A 187 19.58 8.46 -1.26
N ALA A 188 18.51 7.99 -0.63
CA ALA A 188 18.45 7.81 0.82
C ALA A 188 19.44 6.73 1.29
N PRO A 189 20.10 6.90 2.47
CA PRO A 189 21.12 5.97 2.96
C PRO A 189 20.65 4.52 3.14
N SER A 190 19.36 4.30 3.41
CA SER A 190 18.78 2.96 3.54
C SER A 190 18.86 2.14 2.25
N HIS A 191 18.84 2.78 1.05
CA HIS A 191 19.02 2.09 -0.23
C HIS A 191 20.38 1.40 -0.35
N GLU A 192 21.44 1.96 0.24
CA GLU A 192 22.77 1.30 0.29
C GLU A 192 22.86 0.33 1.47
N ARG A 193 22.31 0.70 2.63
CA ARG A 193 22.39 -0.08 3.86
C ARG A 193 21.68 -1.43 3.75
N TYR A 194 20.55 -1.46 3.06
CA TYR A 194 19.69 -2.63 2.90
C TYR A 194 19.55 -3.04 1.42
N ALA A 195 20.57 -2.78 0.62
CA ALA A 195 20.57 -3.00 -0.83
C ALA A 195 20.22 -4.43 -1.23
N THR A 196 20.62 -5.42 -0.43
CA THR A 196 20.40 -6.84 -0.71
C THR A 196 20.17 -7.64 0.57
N GLY A 197 19.49 -8.80 0.44
CA GLY A 197 19.33 -9.76 1.53
C GLY A 197 18.15 -9.50 2.47
N TYR A 198 17.27 -8.53 2.15
CA TYR A 198 16.12 -8.15 2.97
C TYR A 198 14.79 -8.18 2.19
N CYS A 199 14.63 -9.13 1.29
CA CYS A 199 13.46 -9.35 0.42
C CYS A 199 13.38 -8.35 -0.74
N LEU A 200 13.13 -7.06 -0.49
CA LEU A 200 13.22 -6.04 -1.53
C LEU A 200 14.68 -5.69 -1.77
N GLU A 201 15.13 -5.83 -3.00
CA GLU A 201 16.47 -5.44 -3.40
C GLU A 201 16.47 -4.08 -4.11
N ARG A 202 17.54 -3.31 -3.90
CA ARG A 202 17.69 -1.97 -4.50
C ARG A 202 17.59 -2.00 -6.02
N ASP A 203 18.20 -2.99 -6.68
CA ASP A 203 18.18 -3.06 -8.14
C ASP A 203 16.83 -3.46 -8.70
N GLU A 204 16.04 -4.27 -7.96
CA GLU A 204 14.64 -4.53 -8.28
C GLU A 204 13.79 -3.26 -8.17
N MET A 205 14.00 -2.48 -7.11
CA MET A 205 13.29 -1.21 -6.94
C MET A 205 13.63 -0.22 -8.06
N ARG A 206 14.89 -0.16 -8.49
CA ARG A 206 15.32 0.68 -9.64
C ARG A 206 14.62 0.24 -10.92
N SER A 207 14.61 -1.06 -11.21
CA SER A 207 13.91 -1.62 -12.38
C SER A 207 12.41 -1.31 -12.35
N SER A 208 11.81 -1.34 -11.15
CA SER A 208 10.40 -0.99 -10.96
C SER A 208 10.14 0.49 -11.27
N TRP A 209 11.00 1.39 -10.78
CA TRP A 209 10.93 2.82 -11.09
C TRP A 209 11.11 3.09 -12.60
N ASP A 210 12.09 2.47 -13.24
CA ASP A 210 12.35 2.63 -14.67
C ASP A 210 11.13 2.20 -15.50
N SER A 211 10.52 1.07 -15.14
CA SER A 211 9.31 0.55 -15.79
C SER A 211 8.08 1.42 -15.53
N TYR A 212 7.92 1.93 -14.29
CA TYR A 212 6.81 2.77 -13.91
C TYR A 212 6.86 4.14 -14.58
N LEU A 213 8.03 4.80 -14.55
CA LEU A 213 8.20 6.13 -15.13
C LEU A 213 8.22 6.11 -16.67
N ALA A 214 8.87 5.09 -17.27
CA ALA A 214 8.98 4.94 -18.73
C ALA A 214 9.44 6.24 -19.45
N GLY A 215 10.33 7.00 -18.81
CA GLY A 215 10.86 8.26 -19.31
C GLY A 215 10.13 9.53 -18.84
N ALA A 216 9.11 9.41 -17.99
CA ALA A 216 8.53 10.57 -17.29
C ALA A 216 9.55 11.19 -16.31
N ASP A 217 9.31 12.43 -15.91
CA ASP A 217 10.19 13.14 -14.97
C ASP A 217 10.24 12.42 -13.61
N PRO A 218 11.42 11.91 -13.19
CA PRO A 218 11.56 11.27 -11.89
C PRO A 218 11.32 12.22 -10.69
N ALA A 219 11.37 13.52 -10.91
CA ALA A 219 11.07 14.53 -9.90
C ALA A 219 9.60 14.97 -9.88
N ASP A 220 8.75 14.40 -10.76
CA ASP A 220 7.31 14.70 -10.71
C ASP A 220 6.76 14.35 -9.33
N PRO A 221 6.14 15.32 -8.61
CA PRO A 221 5.67 15.12 -7.25
C PRO A 221 4.52 14.10 -7.11
N ASP A 222 3.86 13.71 -8.19
CA ASP A 222 2.88 12.62 -8.17
C ASP A 222 3.53 11.22 -8.29
N ALA A 223 4.76 11.15 -8.79
CA ALA A 223 5.57 9.94 -8.77
C ALA A 223 6.49 9.92 -7.53
N SER A 224 7.16 11.02 -7.25
CA SER A 224 8.12 11.20 -6.15
C SER A 224 7.58 12.19 -5.11
N PRO A 225 6.67 11.77 -4.22
CA PRO A 225 6.00 12.67 -3.27
C PRO A 225 6.95 13.37 -2.30
N LEU A 226 8.14 12.83 -2.07
CA LEU A 226 9.19 13.51 -1.30
C LEU A 226 9.65 14.83 -1.97
N ARG A 227 9.36 15.04 -3.24
CA ARG A 227 9.66 16.26 -4.02
C ARG A 227 8.51 17.27 -4.03
N ALA A 228 7.34 16.93 -3.46
CA ALA A 228 6.17 17.80 -3.48
C ALA A 228 6.33 19.02 -2.57
N ASP A 229 5.90 20.18 -3.03
CA ASP A 229 5.91 21.44 -2.24
C ASP A 229 4.53 21.79 -1.65
N ASP A 230 3.47 21.16 -2.12
CA ASP A 230 2.07 21.44 -1.78
C ASP A 230 1.47 20.45 -0.76
N LEU A 231 2.18 20.14 0.31
CA LEU A 231 1.74 19.17 1.33
C LEU A 231 0.78 19.77 2.38
N ALA A 232 0.67 21.09 2.48
CA ALA A 232 -0.22 21.72 3.45
C ALA A 232 -1.69 21.37 3.17
N GLY A 233 -2.42 20.94 4.22
CA GLY A 233 -3.84 20.63 4.12
C GLY A 233 -4.17 19.31 3.43
N VAL A 234 -3.21 18.41 3.19
CA VAL A 234 -3.49 17.00 2.87
C VAL A 234 -4.09 16.30 4.09
N ALA A 235 -4.77 15.18 3.87
CA ALA A 235 -5.33 14.39 4.96
C ALA A 235 -4.27 14.02 6.01
N PRO A 236 -4.63 13.93 7.31
CA PRO A 236 -3.77 13.34 8.32
C PRO A 236 -3.20 12.00 7.86
N ALA A 237 -1.99 11.65 8.29
CA ALA A 237 -1.32 10.42 7.86
C ALA A 237 -1.07 9.46 9.02
N PHE A 238 -1.42 8.19 8.81
CA PHE A 238 -0.86 7.07 9.56
C PHE A 238 0.22 6.46 8.68
N MET A 239 1.46 6.47 9.15
CA MET A 239 2.59 5.92 8.41
C MET A 239 3.23 4.77 9.16
N LEU A 240 3.58 3.73 8.42
CA LEU A 240 4.30 2.58 8.92
C LEU A 240 5.55 2.37 8.08
N VAL A 241 6.70 2.19 8.75
CA VAL A 241 7.98 1.85 8.10
C VAL A 241 8.57 0.58 8.71
N ALA A 242 9.35 -0.16 7.92
CA ALA A 242 10.07 -1.34 8.37
C ALA A 242 11.56 -1.01 8.56
N GLY A 243 12.19 -1.51 9.62
CA GLY A 243 13.55 -1.10 9.98
C GLY A 243 14.62 -1.63 9.03
N PHE A 244 14.41 -2.81 8.42
CA PHE A 244 15.33 -3.42 7.44
C PHE A 244 14.76 -3.29 6.02
N ASP A 245 14.58 -2.06 5.55
CA ASP A 245 13.93 -1.75 4.28
C ASP A 245 14.72 -0.68 3.52
N PRO A 246 15.05 -0.90 2.23
CA PRO A 246 15.63 0.16 1.40
C PRO A 246 14.84 1.47 1.40
N LEU A 247 13.51 1.42 1.55
CA LEU A 247 12.61 2.59 1.55
C LEU A 247 12.45 3.26 2.94
N HIS A 248 13.14 2.75 3.99
CA HIS A 248 13.00 3.24 5.36
C HIS A 248 13.24 4.75 5.47
N ASP A 249 14.45 5.20 5.10
CA ASP A 249 14.89 6.58 5.36
C ASP A 249 14.06 7.60 4.55
N GLU A 250 13.65 7.26 3.32
CA GLU A 250 12.80 8.13 2.50
C GLU A 250 11.36 8.20 3.04
N GLY A 251 10.83 7.10 3.58
CA GLY A 251 9.53 7.09 4.26
C GLY A 251 9.54 7.99 5.50
N VAL A 252 10.57 7.87 6.35
CA VAL A 252 10.76 8.75 7.52
C VAL A 252 10.90 10.21 7.10
N ALA A 253 11.66 10.48 6.04
CA ALA A 253 11.83 11.85 5.51
C ALA A 253 10.49 12.43 5.02
N TYR A 254 9.65 11.62 4.36
CA TYR A 254 8.33 12.06 3.91
C TYR A 254 7.40 12.36 5.10
N ALA A 255 7.41 11.55 6.16
CA ALA A 255 6.70 11.84 7.41
C ALA A 255 7.12 13.21 7.98
N GLY A 256 8.43 13.48 8.03
CA GLY A 256 8.97 14.77 8.47
C GLY A 256 8.50 15.95 7.61
N ARG A 257 8.40 15.78 6.29
CA ARG A 257 7.88 16.82 5.39
C ARG A 257 6.40 17.10 5.60
N LEU A 258 5.58 16.05 5.80
CA LEU A 258 4.17 16.22 6.16
C LEU A 258 4.01 17.00 7.48
N GLN A 259 4.78 16.64 8.52
CA GLN A 259 4.77 17.33 9.81
C GLN A 259 5.20 18.79 9.67
N ALA A 260 6.25 19.06 8.90
CA ALA A 260 6.73 20.43 8.63
C ALA A 260 5.68 21.27 7.88
N ALA A 261 4.82 20.65 7.08
CA ALA A 261 3.70 21.29 6.40
C ALA A 261 2.45 21.45 7.31
N GLY A 262 2.53 21.06 8.60
CA GLY A 262 1.43 21.14 9.56
C GLY A 262 0.41 20.02 9.47
N VAL A 263 0.72 18.92 8.78
CA VAL A 263 -0.14 17.74 8.68
C VAL A 263 0.07 16.85 9.91
N PRO A 264 -1.00 16.41 10.62
CA PRO A 264 -0.86 15.42 11.68
C PRO A 264 -0.34 14.09 11.12
N VAL A 265 0.73 13.55 11.71
CA VAL A 265 1.34 12.27 11.31
C VAL A 265 1.55 11.40 12.53
N GLU A 266 0.99 10.20 12.49
CA GLU A 266 1.37 9.10 13.37
C GLU A 266 2.35 8.20 12.59
N LEU A 267 3.62 8.21 12.98
CA LEU A 267 4.67 7.36 12.41
C LEU A 267 4.94 6.20 13.34
N VAL A 268 4.81 4.98 12.83
CA VAL A 268 5.09 3.72 13.53
C VAL A 268 6.22 3.00 12.83
N GLU A 269 7.26 2.64 13.59
CA GLU A 269 8.39 1.88 13.09
C GLU A 269 8.36 0.44 13.62
N PHE A 270 8.43 -0.52 12.70
CA PHE A 270 8.61 -1.94 13.00
C PHE A 270 10.08 -2.30 12.79
N GLU A 271 10.90 -1.99 13.80
CA GLU A 271 12.37 -2.02 13.74
C GLU A 271 12.95 -3.36 13.25
N GLY A 272 12.37 -4.50 13.64
CA GLY A 272 12.83 -5.83 13.28
C GLY A 272 12.29 -6.38 11.96
N GLN A 273 11.46 -5.62 11.24
CA GLN A 273 10.75 -6.08 10.05
C GLN A 273 11.42 -5.65 8.75
N ILE A 274 11.03 -6.31 7.66
CA ILE A 274 11.48 -6.08 6.30
C ILE A 274 10.36 -5.54 5.41
N HIS A 275 10.72 -5.04 4.22
CA HIS A 275 9.74 -4.59 3.24
C HIS A 275 8.69 -5.67 2.92
N GLY A 276 7.43 -5.27 2.74
CA GLY A 276 6.33 -6.18 2.37
C GLY A 276 5.76 -7.02 3.50
N PHE A 277 6.27 -6.93 4.73
CA PHE A 277 5.89 -7.80 5.85
C PHE A 277 4.39 -7.76 6.18
N LEU A 278 3.71 -6.62 6.00
CA LEU A 278 2.29 -6.45 6.30
C LEU A 278 1.39 -7.50 5.62
N ARG A 279 1.76 -7.96 4.43
CA ARG A 279 0.99 -8.96 3.69
C ARG A 279 1.10 -10.39 4.23
N TRP A 280 2.07 -10.67 5.10
CA TRP A 280 2.40 -12.03 5.54
C TRP A 280 1.77 -12.39 6.89
N LEU A 281 0.45 -12.20 6.98
CA LEU A 281 -0.35 -12.32 8.21
C LEU A 281 -0.28 -13.70 8.89
N ALA A 282 -0.02 -14.78 8.13
CA ALA A 282 0.14 -16.12 8.70
C ALA A 282 1.59 -16.49 9.00
N ALA A 283 2.54 -15.71 8.49
CA ALA A 283 3.98 -15.98 8.65
C ALA A 283 4.63 -15.13 9.72
N LEU A 284 4.14 -13.91 9.96
CA LEU A 284 4.73 -12.92 10.86
C LEU A 284 3.69 -12.36 11.82
N ASP A 285 3.92 -12.48 13.12
CA ASP A 285 3.05 -11.90 14.16
C ASP A 285 2.96 -10.38 14.03
N ALA A 286 4.06 -9.74 13.68
CA ALA A 286 4.15 -8.29 13.45
C ALA A 286 3.21 -7.80 12.32
N ALA A 287 2.91 -8.64 11.32
CA ALA A 287 1.95 -8.30 10.27
C ALA A 287 0.53 -8.14 10.84
N GLY A 288 0.14 -9.02 11.75
CA GLY A 288 -1.12 -8.94 12.47
C GLY A 288 -1.21 -7.69 13.34
N GLU A 289 -0.15 -7.37 14.10
CA GLU A 289 -0.07 -6.17 14.92
C GLU A 289 -0.16 -4.89 14.06
N ALA A 290 0.58 -4.84 12.96
CA ALA A 290 0.58 -3.71 12.03
C ALA A 290 -0.82 -3.46 11.44
N ALA A 291 -1.51 -4.52 10.99
CA ALA A 291 -2.88 -4.42 10.48
C ALA A 291 -3.86 -3.93 11.56
N ASP A 292 -3.71 -4.36 12.82
CA ASP A 292 -4.56 -3.92 13.92
C ASP A 292 -4.28 -2.44 14.31
N ARG A 293 -3.04 -1.96 14.21
CA ARG A 293 -2.70 -0.53 14.36
C ARG A 293 -3.33 0.32 13.26
N ILE A 294 -3.23 -0.12 12.00
CA ILE A 294 -3.90 0.54 10.87
C ILE A 294 -5.42 0.61 11.13
N ALA A 295 -6.03 -0.50 11.53
CA ALA A 295 -7.47 -0.53 11.81
C ALA A 295 -7.86 0.42 12.95
N THR A 296 -7.01 0.57 13.95
CA THR A 296 -7.23 1.52 15.06
C THR A 296 -7.16 2.97 14.56
N ALA A 297 -6.16 3.32 13.74
CA ALA A 297 -6.05 4.65 13.14
C ALA A 297 -7.27 4.99 12.27
N LEU A 298 -7.76 4.03 11.47
CA LEU A 298 -8.97 4.19 10.66
C LEU A 298 -10.22 4.46 11.52
N ARG A 299 -10.42 3.72 12.61
CA ARG A 299 -11.54 3.97 13.54
C ARG A 299 -11.47 5.37 14.15
N HIS A 300 -10.31 5.78 14.63
CA HIS A 300 -10.12 7.10 15.24
C HIS A 300 -10.40 8.22 14.24
N ALA A 301 -9.86 8.12 13.02
CA ALA A 301 -10.05 9.13 11.98
C ALA A 301 -11.52 9.27 11.54
N CYS A 302 -12.28 8.17 11.59
CA CYS A 302 -13.68 8.14 11.17
C CYS A 302 -14.68 8.29 12.33
N GLY A 303 -14.23 8.65 13.52
CA GLY A 303 -15.09 8.99 14.66
C GLY A 303 -15.72 7.78 15.39
N ASP A 304 -15.14 6.56 15.24
CA ASP A 304 -15.51 5.37 16.02
C ASP A 304 -14.37 4.97 16.99
N PRO A 305 -14.45 5.40 18.25
CA PRO A 305 -13.36 5.19 19.23
C PRO A 305 -13.33 3.77 19.85
N ARG A 306 -14.19 2.82 19.39
CA ARG A 306 -14.30 1.47 19.96
C ARG A 306 -13.12 0.58 19.60
#